data_719b79d730e8d93be7a0ea7dd8e19757
#
_entry.id   719b79d730e8d93be7a0ea7dd8e19757
#
_cell.length_a   1.000
_cell.length_b   1.000
_cell.length_c   1.000
_cell.angle_alpha   90.00
_cell.angle_beta   90.00
_cell.angle_gamma   90.00
#
_symmetry.space_group_name_H-M   'P 1'
#
loop_
_entity.id
_entity.type
_entity.pdbx_description
1 polymer ?
#
loop_
_entity_poly.entity_id
_entity_poly.type
_entity_poly.pdbx_seq_one_letter_code
_entity_poly.pdbx_strand_id
1 'polypeptide(L)'
;MNQKLSWLLLSTLLGGAVLTGCSEENPKPTNGEGDQNPTSKNPTELYYANMFGKEAMSTYYYWNKEISSDLDNWNIETNNDPIGTVDRIRYHQGDKYIDKWSMLTDDMASFNSSVEGVSTTFGWNLTFYPVNKEKNQYAAAVNFVHEGTPAAKAEFKRGDIILSINDEKITPDNYADLYYKPTLKVSLGELQEDIIVSRNKSIELTAVNMYENPIICDSVYEFNGKK
;
A
#
# COMPACT_ATOMS: atom_id res chain seq x y z
N MET A 1 -5.74 63.71 -46.20
CA MET A 1 -4.56 64.65 -45.99
C MET A 1 -3.71 63.95 -44.91
N ASN A 2 -2.67 63.26 -45.39
CA ASN A 2 -1.24 63.44 -45.08
C ASN A 2 -0.96 63.38 -43.55
N GLN A 3 -0.02 62.69 -43.01
CA GLN A 3 1.26 62.06 -43.41
C GLN A 3 1.71 61.24 -42.22
N LYS A 4 2.20 60.05 -42.39
CA LYS A 4 3.62 59.68 -42.44
C LYS A 4 4.46 59.99 -41.20
N LEU A 5 5.05 59.01 -40.67
CA LEU A 5 6.47 58.61 -40.62
C LEU A 5 6.90 58.37 -39.19
N SER A 6 7.24 57.13 -38.81
CA SER A 6 8.53 56.48 -38.94
C SER A 6 9.56 56.79 -37.85
N TRP A 7 10.21 55.74 -37.37
CA TRP A 7 11.51 55.64 -36.69
C TRP A 7 11.51 55.83 -35.17
N LEU A 8 12.19 55.09 -34.35
CA LEU A 8 13.43 54.29 -34.45
C LEU A 8 13.53 53.33 -33.25
N LEU A 9 14.17 52.23 -33.53
CA LEU A 9 14.83 51.32 -32.63
C LEU A 9 15.52 51.97 -31.43
N LEU A 10 15.26 51.43 -30.23
CA LEU A 10 16.28 51.39 -29.19
C LEU A 10 16.21 50.04 -28.46
N SER A 11 17.20 49.24 -28.75
CA SER A 11 17.54 48.01 -28.08
C SER A 11 17.98 48.28 -26.66
N THR A 12 17.27 47.73 -25.69
CA THR A 12 17.83 47.51 -24.37
C THR A 12 17.77 46.01 -24.03
N LEU A 13 18.95 45.40 -24.12
CA LEU A 13 19.24 44.12 -23.48
C LEU A 13 18.98 44.25 -21.97
N LEU A 14 17.95 43.60 -21.46
CA LEU A 14 17.92 43.20 -20.07
C LEU A 14 17.89 41.70 -20.05
N GLY A 15 18.96 41.13 -19.51
CA GLY A 15 19.13 39.70 -19.32
C GLY A 15 18.05 39.17 -18.34
N GLY A 16 17.11 38.45 -18.88
CA GLY A 16 16.23 37.60 -18.12
C GLY A 16 16.98 36.32 -17.82
N ALA A 17 17.35 36.12 -16.56
CA ALA A 17 17.76 34.83 -16.05
C ALA A 17 16.59 33.85 -16.21
N VAL A 18 16.70 33.00 -17.22
CA VAL A 18 15.80 31.85 -17.37
C VAL A 18 16.20 30.88 -16.28
N LEU A 19 15.39 30.80 -15.20
CA LEU A 19 15.43 29.70 -14.31
C LEU A 19 14.88 28.47 -15.07
N THR A 20 15.80 27.73 -15.69
CA THR A 20 15.49 26.40 -16.18
C THR A 20 15.25 25.53 -14.95
N GLY A 21 13.98 25.37 -14.57
CA GLY A 21 13.59 24.28 -13.71
C GLY A 21 13.95 22.97 -14.42
N CYS A 22 14.74 22.13 -13.77
CA CYS A 22 14.93 20.76 -14.19
C CYS A 22 13.58 20.07 -14.13
N SER A 23 12.91 19.94 -15.28
CA SER A 23 11.92 18.91 -15.45
C SER A 23 12.68 17.61 -15.64
N GLU A 24 12.66 16.74 -14.65
CA GLU A 24 13.07 15.36 -14.84
C GLU A 24 12.12 14.72 -15.85
N GLU A 25 12.52 14.71 -17.11
CA GLU A 25 11.92 13.80 -18.08
C GLU A 25 12.38 12.39 -17.70
N ASN A 26 11.45 11.58 -17.20
CA ASN A 26 11.64 10.14 -17.11
C ASN A 26 12.03 9.62 -18.50
N PRO A 27 13.17 8.96 -18.67
CA PRO A 27 13.54 8.39 -19.94
C PRO A 27 12.53 7.30 -20.32
N LYS A 28 11.81 7.54 -21.44
CA LYS A 28 10.96 6.54 -22.06
C LYS A 28 11.80 5.32 -22.43
N PRO A 29 11.40 4.09 -22.12
CA PRO A 29 12.14 2.92 -22.58
C PRO A 29 12.11 2.86 -24.10
N THR A 30 13.25 3.06 -24.72
CA THR A 30 13.45 2.81 -26.14
C THR A 30 13.65 1.32 -26.35
N ASN A 31 12.72 0.69 -27.06
CA ASN A 31 12.94 -0.63 -27.63
C ASN A 31 14.05 -0.53 -28.66
N GLY A 32 15.27 -0.88 -28.28
CA GLY A 32 16.42 -1.01 -29.14
C GLY A 32 16.63 -2.47 -29.47
N GLU A 33 16.43 -2.81 -30.74
CA GLU A 33 16.86 -4.09 -31.31
C GLU A 33 18.37 -4.26 -31.21
N GLY A 34 18.75 -5.50 -31.00
CA GLY A 34 20.02 -6.05 -30.66
C GLY A 34 21.29 -5.46 -31.28
N ASP A 35 22.27 -5.29 -30.42
CA ASP A 35 23.68 -5.38 -30.82
C ASP A 35 24.34 -6.49 -29.98
N GLN A 36 24.68 -7.60 -30.64
CA GLN A 36 25.33 -8.75 -30.03
C GLN A 36 26.83 -8.49 -29.95
N ASN A 37 27.29 -7.78 -28.94
CA ASN A 37 28.69 -7.73 -28.58
C ASN A 37 28.90 -8.32 -27.16
N PRO A 38 29.61 -9.45 -26.97
CA PRO A 38 29.62 -10.21 -25.73
C PRO A 38 30.48 -9.65 -24.59
N THR A 39 30.85 -8.37 -24.60
CA THR A 39 31.77 -7.80 -23.58
C THR A 39 31.28 -6.53 -22.88
N SER A 40 30.06 -6.08 -23.12
CA SER A 40 29.45 -4.99 -22.35
C SER A 40 28.10 -5.43 -21.85
N LYS A 41 28.05 -6.11 -20.69
CA LYS A 41 26.79 -6.30 -19.97
C LYS A 41 26.35 -4.96 -19.44
N ASN A 42 25.43 -4.30 -20.14
CA ASN A 42 24.67 -3.22 -19.54
C ASN A 42 23.94 -3.79 -18.31
N PRO A 43 24.13 -3.21 -17.12
CA PRO A 43 23.48 -3.70 -15.94
C PRO A 43 21.96 -3.70 -16.16
N THR A 44 21.31 -4.81 -15.83
CA THR A 44 19.85 -4.93 -15.92
C THR A 44 19.19 -4.15 -14.82
N GLU A 45 17.91 -3.84 -14.98
CA GLU A 45 17.07 -3.28 -13.90
C GLU A 45 17.18 -4.10 -12.61
N LEU A 46 17.19 -5.42 -12.75
CA LEU A 46 17.34 -6.36 -11.65
C LEU A 46 18.70 -6.21 -10.93
N TYR A 47 19.78 -5.95 -11.65
CA TYR A 47 21.09 -5.65 -11.06
C TYR A 47 21.03 -4.39 -10.20
N TYR A 48 20.43 -3.31 -10.71
CA TYR A 48 20.32 -2.06 -9.99
C TYR A 48 19.39 -2.19 -8.74
N ALA A 49 18.32 -2.95 -8.85
CA ALA A 49 17.44 -3.24 -7.71
C ALA A 49 18.19 -4.01 -6.60
N ASN A 50 19.01 -5.00 -6.97
CA ASN A 50 19.86 -5.72 -6.02
C ASN A 50 20.92 -4.81 -5.40
N MET A 51 21.58 -3.99 -6.21
CA MET A 51 22.60 -3.06 -5.74
C MET A 51 22.00 -2.06 -4.73
N PHE A 52 20.87 -1.45 -5.08
CA PHE A 52 20.15 -0.51 -4.22
C PHE A 52 19.72 -1.18 -2.90
N GLY A 53 19.07 -2.33 -2.97
CA GLY A 53 18.60 -3.06 -1.79
C GLY A 53 19.76 -3.44 -0.86
N LYS A 54 20.85 -3.99 -1.41
CA LYS A 54 22.04 -4.39 -0.64
C LYS A 54 22.72 -3.17 -0.02
N GLU A 55 22.89 -2.07 -0.76
CA GLU A 55 23.49 -0.84 -0.25
C GLU A 55 22.64 -0.21 0.87
N ALA A 56 21.33 -0.12 0.68
CA ALA A 56 20.41 0.39 1.68
C ALA A 56 20.46 -0.43 2.97
N MET A 57 20.43 -1.76 2.87
CA MET A 57 20.48 -2.66 4.02
C MET A 57 21.86 -2.65 4.70
N SER A 58 22.95 -2.48 3.98
CA SER A 58 24.30 -2.42 4.58
C SER A 58 24.59 -1.09 5.24
N THR A 59 24.05 0.02 4.73
CA THR A 59 24.42 1.38 5.15
C THR A 59 23.44 1.98 6.14
N TYR A 60 22.14 1.85 5.90
CA TYR A 60 21.10 2.57 6.65
C TYR A 60 20.27 1.66 7.56
N TYR A 61 20.31 0.35 7.36
CA TYR A 61 19.52 -0.56 8.16
C TYR A 61 19.99 -0.63 9.61
N TYR A 62 19.05 -0.50 10.54
CA TYR A 62 19.38 -0.44 11.98
C TYR A 62 20.10 -1.69 12.47
N TRP A 63 19.74 -2.88 11.98
CA TRP A 63 20.34 -4.17 12.34
C TRP A 63 21.32 -4.68 11.28
N ASN A 64 22.02 -3.79 10.56
CA ASN A 64 22.97 -4.17 9.50
C ASN A 64 24.10 -5.07 9.98
N LYS A 65 24.50 -4.96 11.24
CA LYS A 65 25.57 -5.78 11.84
C LYS A 65 25.07 -7.21 12.10
N GLU A 66 23.85 -7.34 12.58
CA GLU A 66 23.20 -8.63 12.88
C GLU A 66 22.96 -9.46 11.64
N ILE A 67 22.70 -8.82 10.50
CA ILE A 67 22.48 -9.47 9.21
C ILE A 67 23.70 -9.45 8.29
N SER A 68 24.87 -9.11 8.80
CA SER A 68 26.10 -8.97 7.96
C SER A 68 26.42 -10.21 7.13
N SER A 69 26.24 -11.40 7.70
CA SER A 69 26.44 -12.67 6.97
C SER A 69 25.48 -12.83 5.79
N ASP A 70 24.22 -12.40 5.94
CA ASP A 70 23.24 -12.47 4.86
C ASP A 70 23.57 -11.45 3.76
N LEU A 71 24.03 -10.27 4.16
CA LEU A 71 24.50 -9.23 3.25
C LEU A 71 25.71 -9.70 2.44
N ASP A 72 26.68 -10.37 3.08
CA ASP A 72 27.86 -10.90 2.42
C ASP A 72 27.48 -11.97 1.38
N ASN A 73 26.50 -12.81 1.71
CA ASN A 73 25.99 -13.87 0.83
C ASN A 73 25.07 -13.35 -0.28
N TRP A 74 24.61 -12.10 -0.22
CA TRP A 74 23.75 -11.52 -1.27
C TRP A 74 24.56 -11.19 -2.52
N ASN A 75 24.44 -12.06 -3.54
CA ASN A 75 25.09 -11.87 -4.84
C ASN A 75 24.20 -11.01 -5.75
N ILE A 76 24.62 -9.77 -6.02
CA ILE A 76 23.86 -8.79 -6.83
C ILE A 76 23.80 -9.17 -8.33
N GLU A 77 24.77 -9.97 -8.81
CA GLU A 77 24.85 -10.37 -10.22
C GLU A 77 23.88 -11.52 -10.57
N THR A 78 23.58 -12.37 -9.60
CA THR A 78 22.83 -13.61 -9.85
C THR A 78 21.49 -13.68 -9.12
N ASN A 79 21.23 -12.80 -8.16
CA ASN A 79 19.98 -12.79 -7.44
C ASN A 79 18.84 -12.27 -8.34
N ASN A 80 17.82 -13.09 -8.53
CA ASN A 80 16.65 -12.79 -9.36
C ASN A 80 15.43 -12.28 -8.56
N ASP A 81 15.57 -12.14 -7.22
CA ASP A 81 14.50 -11.75 -6.31
C ASP A 81 15.02 -10.81 -5.21
N PRO A 82 15.32 -9.54 -5.53
CA PRO A 82 15.79 -8.57 -4.55
C PRO A 82 14.74 -8.24 -3.47
N ILE A 83 13.45 -8.19 -3.84
CA ILE A 83 12.35 -7.90 -2.91
C ILE A 83 12.24 -9.01 -1.86
N GLY A 84 12.12 -10.25 -2.29
CA GLY A 84 12.07 -11.39 -1.37
C GLY A 84 13.38 -11.59 -0.61
N THR A 85 14.53 -11.13 -1.15
CA THR A 85 15.79 -11.16 -0.40
C THR A 85 15.74 -10.20 0.78
N VAL A 86 15.33 -8.94 0.59
CA VAL A 86 15.14 -8.00 1.71
C VAL A 86 14.18 -8.58 2.74
N ASP A 87 13.06 -9.15 2.28
CA ASP A 87 12.06 -9.73 3.18
C ASP A 87 12.63 -10.89 4.03
N ARG A 88 13.47 -11.75 3.44
CA ARG A 88 14.10 -12.88 4.14
C ARG A 88 15.17 -12.46 5.14
N ILE A 89 16.03 -11.48 4.77
CA ILE A 89 17.18 -11.09 5.60
C ILE A 89 16.85 -10.07 6.67
N ARG A 90 15.62 -9.51 6.70
CA ARG A 90 15.18 -8.65 7.80
C ARG A 90 15.48 -9.31 9.15
N TYR A 91 15.94 -8.53 10.12
CA TYR A 91 16.40 -9.07 11.39
C TYR A 91 15.33 -9.91 12.10
N HIS A 92 15.70 -11.12 12.43
CA HIS A 92 14.85 -12.08 13.14
C HIS A 92 15.65 -12.86 14.19
N GLN A 93 14.97 -13.44 15.16
CA GLN A 93 15.52 -14.34 16.17
C GLN A 93 14.78 -15.68 16.08
N GLY A 94 15.45 -16.70 15.57
CA GLY A 94 14.80 -17.94 15.17
C GLY A 94 13.72 -17.67 14.12
N ASP A 95 12.53 -18.19 14.30
CA ASP A 95 11.39 -18.00 13.37
C ASP A 95 10.63 -16.67 13.56
N LYS A 96 11.07 -15.84 14.53
CA LYS A 96 10.38 -14.59 14.85
C LYS A 96 11.08 -13.39 14.24
N TYR A 97 10.41 -12.71 13.32
CA TYR A 97 10.86 -11.42 12.81
C TYR A 97 10.76 -10.36 13.90
N ILE A 98 11.88 -9.72 14.19
CA ILE A 98 11.98 -8.55 15.07
C ILE A 98 11.65 -7.30 14.25
N ASP A 99 12.26 -7.19 13.07
CA ASP A 99 11.89 -6.17 12.10
C ASP A 99 10.62 -6.59 11.33
N LYS A 100 9.58 -5.78 11.48
CA LYS A 100 8.26 -6.01 10.86
C LYS A 100 7.94 -4.96 9.79
N TRP A 101 8.81 -3.99 9.56
CA TRP A 101 8.49 -2.78 8.83
C TRP A 101 9.33 -2.54 7.59
N SER A 102 10.59 -3.01 7.59
CA SER A 102 11.45 -2.84 6.44
C SER A 102 10.95 -3.64 5.25
N MET A 103 10.88 -2.99 4.12
CA MET A 103 10.39 -3.57 2.87
C MET A 103 11.10 -2.95 1.67
N LEU A 104 11.19 -3.70 0.60
CA LEU A 104 11.49 -3.21 -0.75
C LEU A 104 10.26 -3.45 -1.62
N THR A 105 9.91 -2.49 -2.47
CA THR A 105 8.74 -2.60 -3.35
C THR A 105 9.07 -2.08 -4.73
N ASP A 106 8.48 -2.67 -5.75
CA ASP A 106 8.43 -2.22 -7.13
C ASP A 106 7.14 -1.47 -7.47
N ASP A 107 6.15 -1.48 -6.55
CA ASP A 107 4.89 -0.75 -6.69
C ASP A 107 4.90 0.57 -5.91
N MET A 108 5.57 1.57 -6.50
CA MET A 108 5.62 2.92 -5.94
C MET A 108 4.25 3.62 -5.92
N ALA A 109 3.34 3.26 -6.83
CA ALA A 109 2.01 3.86 -6.87
C ALA A 109 1.19 3.44 -5.64
N SER A 110 1.15 2.15 -5.34
CA SER A 110 0.48 1.65 -4.13
C SER A 110 1.17 2.13 -2.86
N PHE A 111 2.51 2.20 -2.85
CA PHE A 111 3.26 2.72 -1.70
C PHE A 111 2.88 4.19 -1.41
N ASN A 112 2.93 5.06 -2.42
CA ASN A 112 2.57 6.47 -2.27
C ASN A 112 1.11 6.64 -1.83
N SER A 113 0.18 5.89 -2.43
CA SER A 113 -1.22 5.90 -2.02
C SER A 113 -1.37 5.51 -0.55
N SER A 114 -0.65 4.48 -0.08
CA SER A 114 -0.71 4.05 1.32
C SER A 114 -0.16 5.11 2.28
N VAL A 115 0.92 5.80 1.90
CA VAL A 115 1.51 6.92 2.68
C VAL A 115 0.54 8.10 2.76
N GLU A 116 -0.21 8.35 1.69
CA GLU A 116 -1.26 9.37 1.64
C GLU A 116 -2.55 8.94 2.35
N GLY A 117 -2.62 7.73 2.89
CA GLY A 117 -3.81 7.19 3.55
C GLY A 117 -4.91 6.78 2.58
N VAL A 118 -4.57 6.58 1.30
CA VAL A 118 -5.50 6.06 0.29
C VAL A 118 -5.33 4.54 0.20
N SER A 119 -6.40 3.82 0.36
CA SER A 119 -6.41 2.35 0.24
C SER A 119 -7.56 1.87 -0.65
N THR A 120 -7.38 0.67 -1.23
CA THR A 120 -8.48 -0.06 -1.85
C THR A 120 -9.20 -0.83 -0.74
N THR A 121 -10.43 -0.45 -0.45
CA THR A 121 -11.13 -0.91 0.75
C THR A 121 -12.62 -1.13 0.53
N PHE A 122 -13.23 -1.96 1.38
CA PHE A 122 -14.68 -2.00 1.59
C PHE A 122 -15.13 -0.95 2.61
N GLY A 123 -14.20 -0.40 3.41
CA GLY A 123 -14.43 0.67 4.37
C GLY A 123 -14.89 0.20 5.74
N TRP A 124 -14.57 -0.99 6.15
CA TRP A 124 -14.85 -1.52 7.48
C TRP A 124 -13.58 -1.79 8.30
N ASN A 125 -13.71 -1.74 9.61
CA ASN A 125 -12.74 -2.28 10.56
C ASN A 125 -13.36 -3.49 11.27
N LEU A 126 -12.62 -4.60 11.33
CA LEU A 126 -13.13 -5.89 11.78
C LEU A 126 -12.31 -6.44 12.95
N THR A 127 -12.99 -7.15 13.85
CA THR A 127 -12.38 -8.01 14.86
C THR A 127 -12.82 -9.45 14.67
N PHE A 128 -11.88 -10.39 14.73
CA PHE A 128 -12.15 -11.81 14.51
C PHE A 128 -12.31 -12.56 15.82
N TYR A 129 -13.35 -13.37 15.89
CA TYR A 129 -13.68 -14.22 17.04
C TYR A 129 -13.74 -15.69 16.61
N PRO A 130 -13.12 -16.63 17.35
CA PRO A 130 -13.21 -18.04 17.05
C PRO A 130 -14.64 -18.54 17.33
N VAL A 131 -15.27 -19.16 16.33
CA VAL A 131 -16.59 -19.80 16.44
C VAL A 131 -16.50 -21.32 16.49
N ASN A 132 -15.44 -21.88 15.92
CA ASN A 132 -15.11 -23.29 16.03
C ASN A 132 -13.60 -23.48 16.10
N LYS A 133 -13.07 -23.70 17.30
CA LYS A 133 -11.62 -23.82 17.53
C LYS A 133 -11.03 -25.09 16.91
N GLU A 134 -11.77 -26.20 16.90
CA GLU A 134 -11.30 -27.46 16.35
C GLU A 134 -11.12 -27.39 14.83
N LYS A 135 -12.00 -26.64 14.15
CA LYS A 135 -11.97 -26.41 12.70
C LYS A 135 -11.28 -25.11 12.31
N ASN A 136 -10.69 -24.39 13.27
CA ASN A 136 -10.03 -23.10 13.05
C ASN A 136 -10.90 -22.09 12.29
N GLN A 137 -12.21 -22.02 12.65
CA GLN A 137 -13.22 -21.17 12.00
C GLN A 137 -13.52 -19.95 12.86
N TYR A 138 -13.73 -18.82 12.19
CA TYR A 138 -13.93 -17.51 12.81
C TYR A 138 -15.21 -16.85 12.30
N ALA A 139 -15.67 -15.85 13.03
CA ALA A 139 -16.59 -14.82 12.60
C ALA A 139 -15.90 -13.47 12.69
N ALA A 140 -16.25 -12.53 11.83
CA ALA A 140 -15.74 -11.17 11.89
C ALA A 140 -16.86 -10.23 12.33
N ALA A 141 -16.62 -9.47 13.41
CA ALA A 141 -17.53 -8.44 13.89
C ALA A 141 -17.08 -7.06 13.37
N VAL A 142 -18.00 -6.29 12.87
CA VAL A 142 -17.76 -4.91 12.41
C VAL A 142 -17.61 -3.99 13.60
N ASN A 143 -16.45 -3.35 13.75
CA ASN A 143 -16.19 -2.36 14.79
C ASN A 143 -16.74 -0.98 14.40
N PHE A 144 -16.49 -0.58 13.18
CA PHE A 144 -17.01 0.64 12.56
C PHE A 144 -16.93 0.55 11.03
N VAL A 145 -17.59 1.49 10.37
CA VAL A 145 -17.63 1.61 8.92
C VAL A 145 -17.37 3.07 8.56
N HIS A 146 -16.47 3.30 7.60
CA HIS A 146 -16.22 4.64 7.08
C HIS A 146 -17.37 5.11 6.18
N GLU A 147 -17.74 6.36 6.27
CA GLU A 147 -18.79 6.95 5.44
C GLU A 147 -18.43 6.92 3.95
N GLY A 148 -19.45 6.80 3.11
CA GLY A 148 -19.30 6.79 1.64
C GLY A 148 -18.75 5.50 1.04
N THR A 149 -18.35 4.54 1.86
CA THR A 149 -17.75 3.26 1.43
C THR A 149 -18.76 2.24 0.94
N PRO A 150 -18.31 1.17 0.26
CA PRO A 150 -19.17 0.05 -0.11
C PRO A 150 -19.90 -0.58 1.07
N ALA A 151 -19.21 -0.77 2.21
CA ALA A 151 -19.83 -1.31 3.42
C ALA A 151 -20.91 -0.37 3.99
N ALA A 152 -20.67 0.96 4.00
CA ALA A 152 -21.67 1.94 4.42
C ALA A 152 -22.89 1.95 3.49
N LYS A 153 -22.68 1.90 2.18
CA LYS A 153 -23.76 1.83 1.17
C LYS A 153 -24.58 0.54 1.28
N ALA A 154 -23.96 -0.54 1.72
CA ALA A 154 -24.62 -1.81 2.00
C ALA A 154 -25.23 -1.87 3.41
N GLU A 155 -25.24 -0.73 4.15
CA GLU A 155 -25.85 -0.57 5.46
C GLU A 155 -25.19 -1.38 6.59
N PHE A 156 -23.92 -1.75 6.41
CA PHE A 156 -23.15 -2.32 7.51
C PHE A 156 -22.96 -1.30 8.64
N LYS A 157 -23.03 -1.78 9.84
CA LYS A 157 -22.86 -0.98 11.06
C LYS A 157 -22.13 -1.76 12.14
N ARG A 158 -21.68 -1.03 13.15
CA ARG A 158 -21.06 -1.62 14.33
C ARG A 158 -21.94 -2.73 14.91
N GLY A 159 -21.32 -3.87 15.17
CA GLY A 159 -21.97 -5.06 15.72
C GLY A 159 -22.49 -6.04 14.68
N ASP A 160 -22.51 -5.71 13.40
CA ASP A 160 -22.81 -6.70 12.35
C ASP A 160 -21.75 -7.80 12.36
N ILE A 161 -22.19 -9.04 12.10
CA ILE A 161 -21.34 -10.22 12.14
C ILE A 161 -21.28 -10.84 10.75
N ILE A 162 -20.06 -11.06 10.26
CA ILE A 162 -19.77 -11.74 9.00
C ILE A 162 -19.38 -13.18 9.32
N LEU A 163 -20.00 -14.16 8.66
CA LEU A 163 -19.81 -15.59 8.90
C LEU A 163 -19.04 -16.31 7.81
N SER A 164 -19.10 -15.80 6.59
CA SER A 164 -18.43 -16.44 5.44
C SER A 164 -17.99 -15.41 4.41
N ILE A 165 -17.03 -15.82 3.58
CA ILE A 165 -16.48 -15.12 2.45
C ILE A 165 -16.67 -16.03 1.24
N ASN A 166 -17.35 -15.58 0.18
CA ASN A 166 -17.58 -16.34 -1.04
C ASN A 166 -18.13 -17.76 -0.76
N ASP A 167 -19.10 -17.84 0.17
CA ASP A 167 -19.74 -19.07 0.67
C ASP A 167 -18.83 -20.01 1.51
N GLU A 168 -17.56 -19.64 1.77
CA GLU A 168 -16.64 -20.38 2.60
C GLU A 168 -16.56 -19.77 4.02
N LYS A 169 -16.34 -20.61 5.04
CA LYS A 169 -16.13 -20.14 6.42
C LYS A 169 -14.83 -19.35 6.51
N ILE A 170 -14.82 -18.33 7.39
CA ILE A 170 -13.62 -17.54 7.66
C ILE A 170 -12.60 -18.39 8.41
N THR A 171 -11.40 -18.45 7.90
CA THR A 171 -10.25 -19.18 8.43
C THR A 171 -8.99 -18.30 8.39
N PRO A 172 -7.86 -18.70 9.02
CA PRO A 172 -6.59 -18.00 8.86
C PRO A 172 -6.07 -17.91 7.41
N ASP A 173 -6.55 -18.78 6.52
CA ASP A 173 -6.09 -18.82 5.13
C ASP A 173 -6.84 -17.84 4.23
N ASN A 174 -8.09 -17.46 4.60
CA ASN A 174 -8.92 -16.60 3.74
C ASN A 174 -9.38 -15.28 4.38
N TYR A 175 -9.12 -15.02 5.66
CA TYR A 175 -9.58 -13.80 6.34
C TYR A 175 -9.06 -12.51 5.69
N ALA A 176 -7.88 -12.58 5.07
CA ALA A 176 -7.26 -11.45 4.37
C ALA A 176 -8.08 -10.97 3.17
N ASP A 177 -8.90 -11.84 2.59
CA ASP A 177 -9.81 -11.50 1.49
C ASP A 177 -10.81 -10.40 1.88
N LEU A 178 -11.17 -10.29 3.16
CA LEU A 178 -12.01 -9.19 3.70
C LEU A 178 -11.39 -7.80 3.57
N TYR A 179 -10.09 -7.72 3.26
CA TYR A 179 -9.37 -6.46 3.10
C TYR A 179 -8.80 -6.25 1.70
N TYR A 180 -8.40 -7.34 1.02
CA TYR A 180 -7.54 -7.22 -0.17
C TYR A 180 -8.19 -7.69 -1.47
N LYS A 181 -9.34 -8.39 -1.43
CA LYS A 181 -10.06 -8.76 -2.66
C LYS A 181 -10.75 -7.55 -3.29
N PRO A 182 -10.75 -7.44 -4.62
CA PRO A 182 -11.47 -6.37 -5.30
C PRO A 182 -12.99 -6.52 -5.19
N THR A 183 -13.48 -7.75 -5.09
CA THR A 183 -14.90 -8.09 -4.89
C THR A 183 -15.03 -9.27 -3.95
N LEU A 184 -16.06 -9.28 -3.16
CA LEU A 184 -16.41 -10.43 -2.32
C LEU A 184 -17.90 -10.48 -2.01
N LYS A 185 -18.37 -11.69 -1.69
CA LYS A 185 -19.69 -11.96 -1.16
C LYS A 185 -19.53 -12.38 0.31
N VAL A 186 -20.24 -11.72 1.21
CA VAL A 186 -20.24 -12.07 2.63
C VAL A 186 -21.60 -12.53 3.10
N SER A 187 -21.67 -13.54 3.94
CA SER A 187 -22.90 -13.92 4.65
C SER A 187 -22.94 -13.31 6.04
N LEU A 188 -24.12 -12.91 6.47
CA LEU A 188 -24.32 -12.26 7.76
C LEU A 188 -24.83 -13.24 8.83
N GLY A 189 -24.40 -12.97 10.06
CA GLY A 189 -24.89 -13.62 11.27
C GLY A 189 -25.48 -12.63 12.26
N GLU A 190 -26.08 -13.16 13.28
CA GLU A 190 -26.53 -12.42 14.46
C GLU A 190 -26.28 -13.23 15.73
N LEU A 191 -26.10 -12.54 16.83
CA LEU A 191 -25.96 -13.17 18.13
C LEU A 191 -27.35 -13.42 18.75
N GLN A 192 -27.66 -14.67 19.01
CA GLN A 192 -28.86 -15.10 19.71
C GLN A 192 -28.46 -15.93 20.92
N GLU A 193 -28.77 -15.49 22.12
CA GLU A 193 -28.52 -16.23 23.39
C GLU A 193 -27.09 -16.81 23.47
N ASP A 194 -26.06 -15.99 23.16
CA ASP A 194 -24.64 -16.38 23.14
C ASP A 194 -24.21 -17.31 21.98
N ILE A 195 -25.09 -17.58 21.02
CA ILE A 195 -24.79 -18.36 19.81
C ILE A 195 -24.89 -17.46 18.57
N ILE A 196 -23.92 -17.60 17.69
CA ILE A 196 -23.99 -16.91 16.40
C ILE A 196 -24.76 -17.77 15.39
N VAL A 197 -25.90 -17.25 14.92
CA VAL A 197 -26.75 -17.90 13.91
C VAL A 197 -26.70 -17.16 12.59
N SER A 198 -26.97 -17.87 11.49
CA SER A 198 -27.04 -17.24 10.16
C SER A 198 -28.33 -16.43 10.00
N ARG A 199 -28.22 -15.21 9.47
CA ARG A 199 -29.37 -14.37 9.08
C ARG A 199 -29.95 -14.76 7.73
N ASN A 200 -29.39 -15.76 7.04
CA ASN A 200 -29.71 -16.14 5.65
C ASN A 200 -29.67 -14.95 4.66
N LYS A 201 -28.79 -13.99 4.94
CA LYS A 201 -28.56 -12.81 4.10
C LYS A 201 -27.11 -12.81 3.65
N SER A 202 -26.90 -12.63 2.36
CA SER A 202 -25.58 -12.40 1.76
C SER A 202 -25.55 -11.05 1.05
N ILE A 203 -24.40 -10.43 1.05
CA ILE A 203 -24.16 -9.11 0.43
C ILE A 203 -22.91 -9.22 -0.42
N GLU A 204 -22.98 -8.73 -1.66
CA GLU A 204 -21.85 -8.59 -2.56
C GLU A 204 -21.30 -7.17 -2.46
N LEU A 205 -19.98 -7.04 -2.40
CA LEU A 205 -19.27 -5.79 -2.27
C LEU A 205 -18.16 -5.70 -3.30
N THR A 206 -17.96 -4.50 -3.83
CA THR A 206 -16.80 -4.15 -4.66
C THR A 206 -16.00 -3.09 -3.94
N ALA A 207 -14.70 -3.34 -3.73
CA ALA A 207 -13.79 -2.41 -3.09
C ALA A 207 -13.60 -1.14 -3.94
N VAL A 208 -13.32 -0.03 -3.29
CA VAL A 208 -13.04 1.25 -3.93
C VAL A 208 -11.77 1.86 -3.37
N ASN A 209 -11.07 2.64 -4.18
CA ASN A 209 -9.98 3.47 -3.69
C ASN A 209 -10.55 4.69 -2.99
N MET A 210 -10.15 4.89 -1.75
CA MET A 210 -10.57 6.06 -0.98
C MET A 210 -9.55 6.43 0.09
N TYR A 211 -9.57 7.69 0.48
CA TYR A 211 -8.86 8.15 1.67
C TYR A 211 -9.63 7.68 2.92
N GLU A 212 -8.97 6.85 3.73
CA GLU A 212 -9.50 6.43 5.03
C GLU A 212 -9.12 7.46 6.08
N ASN A 213 -10.02 8.39 6.38
CA ASN A 213 -9.77 9.39 7.42
C ASN A 213 -9.57 8.69 8.79
N PRO A 214 -8.39 8.82 9.41
CA PRO A 214 -8.16 8.22 10.73
C PRO A 214 -8.96 8.88 11.85
N ILE A 215 -9.50 10.09 11.62
CA ILE A 215 -10.37 10.77 12.56
C ILE A 215 -11.81 10.41 12.22
N ILE A 216 -12.37 9.47 12.97
CA ILE A 216 -13.74 8.99 12.77
C ILE A 216 -14.75 9.88 13.48
N CYS A 217 -14.36 10.45 14.63
CA CYS A 217 -15.19 11.36 15.42
C CYS A 217 -14.29 12.32 16.18
N ASP A 218 -14.64 13.58 16.18
CA ASP A 218 -14.05 14.60 17.03
C ASP A 218 -15.15 15.40 17.73
N SER A 219 -14.87 15.88 18.94
CA SER A 219 -15.81 16.67 19.73
C SER A 219 -15.07 17.62 20.67
N VAL A 220 -15.57 18.82 20.79
CA VAL A 220 -15.10 19.78 21.77
C VAL A 220 -16.12 19.85 22.91
N TYR A 221 -15.64 19.58 24.12
CA TYR A 221 -16.47 19.63 25.32
C TYR A 221 -16.19 20.89 26.10
N GLU A 222 -17.26 21.54 26.57
CA GLU A 222 -17.18 22.65 27.46
C GLU A 222 -17.45 22.18 28.90
N PHE A 223 -16.50 22.41 29.81
CA PHE A 223 -16.63 22.07 31.22
C PHE A 223 -16.40 23.33 32.07
N ASN A 224 -17.39 23.74 32.84
CA ASN A 224 -17.34 24.98 33.67
C ASN A 224 -16.89 26.23 32.90
N GLY A 225 -17.39 26.41 31.68
CA GLY A 225 -17.07 27.59 30.84
C GLY A 225 -15.64 27.57 30.25
N LYS A 226 -14.93 26.42 30.33
CA LYS A 226 -13.62 26.21 29.69
C LYS A 226 -13.77 25.16 28.57
N LYS A 227 -13.23 25.52 27.40
CA LYS A 227 -13.11 24.61 26.25
C LYS A 227 -11.84 23.84 26.33
#